data_0d6cc13b89624bc4efde9751436c6efc
#
_entry.id   0d6cc13b89624bc4efde9751436c6efc
#
_cell.length_a   1.000
_cell.length_b   1.000
_cell.length_c   1.000
_cell.angle_alpha   90.00
_cell.angle_beta   90.00
_cell.angle_gamma   90.00
#
_symmetry.space_group_name_H-M   'P 1'
#
loop_
_entity.id
_entity.type
_entity.pdbx_description
1 polymer ?
#
loop_
_entity_poly.entity_id
_entity_poly.type
_entity_poly.pdbx_seq_one_letter_code
_entity_poly.pdbx_strand_id
1 'polypeptide(L)'
;MSGLLKFITCGSVDDGKSTLIGHILYDSKLLYADQEKALILDSKVGSRGGAIDYSLLLDGLMAEREQGITIDVAYRYFTTDKRSFIVADTPGHEEYTRNMAVGASFAQLAIILVDAKQGVLVQTRRHSRICALMGIHHFVFAVNKMDLVDYSEERFNEIVKDINELSESLGLQDVVIVPVSATEGDNVTVKSENMPWYTGKTLLDHLETVDVTETESEAGFYMPVQRVCRPNHEFRGFQGQIESGKIKVGQTITTLPSNETATVKTLLNGSTSVEEAVTGQAVTIQLDKEVDVSRGCVLTDQAQLSVAKSFTATLLWMDDSRLTLGKEYLVKLGTKRIPGFIRSIKYKIDVNTGEHISADYIEKNEIALCEIELAEKIVLDEFKKHKTLGEMILIDRVSHMTSACGVLETVENDSEKPYFQKDDIKVGGYVFEEFYFNLENAMMSKTGSDKKTYHVGDEVPVSGDSFKYPEYFDILSVEDGAAVLIRDGKVEDIQKIEDYRYMGLPVVDERGMALFVKNRAELEKFLEEAKAATAENRSELHNKWFRFETYRKVVCTDNFWVI
;
A
#
# COMPACT_ATOMS: atom_id res chain seq x y z
N MET A 1 -18.37 20.48 -22.07
CA MET A 1 -17.59 20.68 -20.82
C MET A 1 -16.67 19.49 -20.68
N SER A 2 -15.39 19.71 -20.62
CA SER A 2 -14.45 18.68 -20.22
C SER A 2 -14.81 18.28 -18.77
N GLY A 3 -14.97 17.02 -18.44
CA GLY A 3 -15.51 16.51 -17.18
C GLY A 3 -14.89 17.07 -15.89
N LEU A 4 -15.01 16.34 -14.80
CA LEU A 4 -14.42 16.68 -13.50
C LEU A 4 -12.92 16.32 -13.50
N LEU A 5 -12.05 17.22 -13.05
CA LEU A 5 -10.65 16.94 -12.75
C LEU A 5 -10.41 16.90 -11.25
N LYS A 6 -9.82 15.82 -10.78
CA LYS A 6 -9.38 15.64 -9.40
C LYS A 6 -7.85 15.78 -9.37
N PHE A 7 -7.33 16.74 -8.61
CA PHE A 7 -5.90 16.93 -8.51
C PHE A 7 -5.43 17.18 -7.08
N ILE A 8 -4.16 16.95 -6.85
CA ILE A 8 -3.49 17.12 -5.55
C ILE A 8 -2.40 18.19 -5.69
N THR A 9 -2.17 18.96 -4.63
CA THR A 9 -0.98 19.81 -4.50
C THR A 9 -0.02 19.24 -3.50
N CYS A 10 1.25 19.09 -3.89
CA CYS A 10 2.34 18.52 -3.11
C CYS A 10 3.54 19.47 -3.15
N GLY A 11 4.46 19.31 -2.21
CA GLY A 11 5.69 20.09 -2.09
C GLY A 11 6.12 20.20 -0.63
N SER A 12 7.29 20.76 -0.40
CA SER A 12 7.81 20.96 0.96
C SER A 12 6.97 22.00 1.73
N VAL A 13 7.24 22.09 3.02
CA VAL A 13 6.71 23.19 3.83
C VAL A 13 7.20 24.50 3.22
N ASP A 14 6.36 25.51 3.18
CA ASP A 14 6.63 26.84 2.63
C ASP A 14 6.82 26.93 1.09
N ASP A 15 6.63 25.86 0.33
CA ASP A 15 6.67 25.93 -1.14
C ASP A 15 5.51 26.73 -1.76
N GLY A 16 4.49 27.08 -0.95
CA GLY A 16 3.39 27.96 -1.35
C GLY A 16 2.18 27.20 -1.90
N LYS A 17 1.95 25.94 -1.50
CA LYS A 17 0.80 25.11 -1.93
C LYS A 17 -0.54 25.79 -1.69
N SER A 18 -0.85 26.14 -0.45
CA SER A 18 -2.11 26.79 -0.08
C SER A 18 -2.25 28.18 -0.69
N THR A 19 -1.12 28.90 -0.84
CA THR A 19 -1.10 30.21 -1.55
C THR A 19 -1.50 30.04 -3.02
N LEU A 20 -0.97 29.04 -3.71
CA LEU A 20 -1.26 28.79 -5.13
C LEU A 20 -2.73 28.48 -5.36
N ILE A 21 -3.30 27.56 -4.54
CA ILE A 21 -4.72 27.20 -4.63
C ILE A 21 -5.60 28.41 -4.30
N GLY A 22 -5.26 29.10 -3.22
CA GLY A 22 -5.99 30.30 -2.80
C GLY A 22 -6.00 31.39 -3.87
N HIS A 23 -4.89 31.59 -4.58
CA HIS A 23 -4.81 32.51 -5.72
C HIS A 23 -5.71 32.08 -6.87
N ILE A 24 -5.70 30.80 -7.25
CA ILE A 24 -6.60 30.26 -8.29
C ILE A 24 -8.07 30.52 -7.92
N LEU A 25 -8.45 30.26 -6.66
CA LEU A 25 -9.83 30.46 -6.20
C LEU A 25 -10.23 31.93 -6.21
N TYR A 26 -9.33 32.81 -5.81
CA TYR A 26 -9.55 34.25 -5.79
C TYR A 26 -9.75 34.84 -7.21
N ASP A 27 -8.82 34.59 -8.12
CA ASP A 27 -8.83 35.11 -9.48
C ASP A 27 -9.99 34.55 -10.30
N SER A 28 -10.36 33.29 -10.06
CA SER A 28 -11.51 32.67 -10.72
C SER A 28 -12.85 33.20 -10.22
N LYS A 29 -12.86 34.18 -9.30
CA LYS A 29 -14.06 34.79 -8.68
C LYS A 29 -15.03 33.77 -8.07
N LEU A 30 -14.47 32.76 -7.46
CA LEU A 30 -15.23 31.63 -6.90
C LEU A 30 -15.51 31.79 -5.41
N LEU A 31 -15.09 32.92 -4.83
CA LEU A 31 -15.35 33.28 -3.45
C LEU A 31 -16.71 33.97 -3.31
N TYR A 32 -17.41 33.61 -2.25
CA TYR A 32 -18.56 34.37 -1.84
C TYR A 32 -18.12 35.75 -1.29
N ALA A 33 -18.95 36.77 -1.45
CA ALA A 33 -18.63 38.16 -1.08
C ALA A 33 -18.29 38.34 0.42
N ASP A 34 -18.78 37.47 1.30
CA ASP A 34 -18.45 37.43 2.72
C ASP A 34 -17.06 36.80 2.95
N GLN A 35 -16.70 35.76 2.21
CA GLN A 35 -15.38 35.13 2.26
C GLN A 35 -14.28 36.09 1.75
N GLU A 36 -14.53 36.77 0.66
CA GLU A 36 -13.63 37.78 0.11
C GLU A 36 -13.37 38.91 1.10
N LYS A 37 -14.43 39.42 1.75
CA LYS A 37 -14.32 40.47 2.77
C LYS A 37 -13.54 39.97 4.00
N ALA A 38 -13.80 38.74 4.45
CA ALA A 38 -13.08 38.15 5.58
C ALA A 38 -11.59 37.99 5.24
N LEU A 39 -11.25 37.47 4.06
CA LEU A 39 -9.89 37.35 3.58
C LEU A 39 -9.14 38.69 3.59
N ILE A 40 -9.74 39.75 3.05
CA ILE A 40 -9.15 41.10 3.03
C ILE A 40 -8.96 41.66 4.45
N LEU A 41 -9.87 41.37 5.38
CA LEU A 41 -9.76 41.81 6.76
C LEU A 41 -8.67 41.05 7.52
N ASP A 42 -8.64 39.74 7.38
CA ASP A 42 -7.67 38.87 8.05
C ASP A 42 -6.27 39.12 7.51
N SER A 43 -6.11 39.38 6.19
CA SER A 43 -4.82 39.72 5.57
C SER A 43 -4.27 41.05 6.07
N LYS A 44 -5.09 42.00 6.48
CA LYS A 44 -4.66 43.30 7.06
C LYS A 44 -4.04 43.15 8.45
N VAL A 45 -4.43 42.13 9.18
CA VAL A 45 -3.93 41.82 10.52
C VAL A 45 -2.67 40.96 10.46
N GLY A 46 -2.44 40.30 9.33
CA GLY A 46 -1.30 39.37 9.12
C GLY A 46 0.04 40.03 8.83
N SER A 47 1.07 39.23 8.75
CA SER A 47 2.50 39.62 8.64
C SER A 47 2.93 40.20 7.28
N ARG A 48 2.08 40.20 6.26
CA ARG A 48 2.43 40.59 4.86
C ARG A 48 2.21 42.08 4.52
N GLY A 49 2.18 42.96 5.50
CA GLY A 49 2.11 44.41 5.26
C GLY A 49 0.82 44.89 4.58
N GLY A 50 -0.28 44.13 4.63
CA GLY A 50 -1.56 44.46 4.05
C GLY A 50 -1.83 43.89 2.64
N ALA A 51 -0.89 43.10 2.07
CA ALA A 51 -1.14 42.29 0.89
C ALA A 51 -2.06 41.11 1.21
N ILE A 52 -2.83 40.64 0.23
CA ILE A 52 -3.76 39.50 0.42
C ILE A 52 -2.95 38.23 0.72
N ASP A 53 -3.32 37.56 1.80
CA ASP A 53 -2.77 36.24 2.14
C ASP A 53 -3.74 35.14 1.69
N TYR A 54 -3.50 34.60 0.52
CA TYR A 54 -4.35 33.60 -0.11
C TYR A 54 -4.38 32.26 0.65
N SER A 55 -3.38 31.95 1.48
CA SER A 55 -3.32 30.71 2.26
C SER A 55 -4.47 30.58 3.26
N LEU A 56 -4.92 31.72 3.81
CA LEU A 56 -6.04 31.78 4.76
C LEU A 56 -7.37 31.21 4.23
N LEU A 57 -7.50 31.07 2.91
CA LEU A 57 -8.68 30.45 2.29
C LEU A 57 -8.76 28.94 2.53
N LEU A 58 -7.64 28.31 2.80
CA LEU A 58 -7.53 26.85 2.92
C LEU A 58 -7.36 26.38 4.35
N ASP A 59 -6.79 27.21 5.22
CA ASP A 59 -6.54 26.87 6.62
C ASP A 59 -7.85 26.68 7.39
N GLY A 60 -8.25 25.42 7.49
CA GLY A 60 -9.53 25.03 8.12
C GLY A 60 -9.44 24.77 9.62
N LEU A 61 -8.28 24.27 10.10
CA LEU A 61 -8.06 23.92 11.49
C LEU A 61 -7.37 25.06 12.27
N MET A 62 -7.76 25.26 13.52
CA MET A 62 -7.09 26.24 14.39
C MET A 62 -5.59 25.93 14.53
N ALA A 63 -5.23 24.65 14.63
CA ALA A 63 -3.85 24.21 14.73
C ALA A 63 -3.03 24.54 13.46
N GLU A 64 -3.64 24.48 12.27
CA GLU A 64 -2.99 24.87 11.00
C GLU A 64 -2.69 26.37 10.99
N ARG A 65 -3.65 27.18 11.42
CA ARG A 65 -3.48 28.65 11.54
C ARG A 65 -2.42 29.05 12.56
N GLU A 66 -2.36 28.35 13.70
CA GLU A 66 -1.38 28.62 14.76
C GLU A 66 0.04 28.21 14.36
N GLN A 67 0.18 27.08 13.64
CA GLN A 67 1.47 26.53 13.25
C GLN A 67 1.92 26.99 11.86
N GLY A 68 1.02 27.50 11.04
CA GLY A 68 1.29 27.92 9.66
C GLY A 68 1.61 26.76 8.70
N ILE A 69 1.16 25.55 9.03
CA ILE A 69 1.36 24.34 8.20
C ILE A 69 0.04 23.59 7.99
N THR A 70 -0.11 22.97 6.83
CA THR A 70 -1.20 22.03 6.57
C THR A 70 -0.96 20.73 7.33
N ILE A 71 -1.92 20.27 8.10
CA ILE A 71 -1.85 19.03 8.90
C ILE A 71 -2.66 17.92 8.25
N ASP A 72 -3.89 18.22 7.83
CA ASP A 72 -4.79 17.26 7.21
C ASP A 72 -5.08 17.63 5.75
N VAL A 73 -5.69 16.73 5.00
CA VAL A 73 -6.04 16.97 3.60
C VAL A 73 -7.26 17.88 3.52
N ALA A 74 -7.11 19.05 2.93
CA ALA A 74 -8.20 19.97 2.69
C ALA A 74 -8.74 19.81 1.26
N TYR A 75 -10.00 19.39 1.14
CA TYR A 75 -10.66 19.28 -0.17
C TYR A 75 -11.44 20.57 -0.49
N ARG A 76 -11.22 21.11 -1.70
CA ARG A 76 -11.96 22.26 -2.22
C ARG A 76 -12.55 21.92 -3.57
N TYR A 77 -13.75 22.44 -3.80
CA TYR A 77 -14.52 22.24 -5.02
C TYR A 77 -14.69 23.59 -5.71
N PHE A 78 -14.35 23.65 -6.98
CA PHE A 78 -14.57 24.85 -7.77
C PHE A 78 -14.85 24.51 -9.24
N THR A 79 -15.41 25.45 -9.96
CA THR A 79 -15.78 25.28 -11.36
C THR A 79 -15.47 26.55 -12.12
N THR A 80 -14.77 26.43 -13.22
CA THR A 80 -14.62 27.50 -14.22
C THR A 80 -15.64 27.31 -15.34
N ASP A 81 -15.66 28.21 -16.29
CA ASP A 81 -16.55 28.08 -17.46
C ASP A 81 -16.25 26.83 -18.31
N LYS A 82 -15.04 26.29 -18.20
CA LYS A 82 -14.57 25.18 -19.01
C LYS A 82 -14.62 23.81 -18.28
N ARG A 83 -14.36 23.79 -16.98
CA ARG A 83 -14.19 22.52 -16.23
C ARG A 83 -14.53 22.65 -14.75
N SER A 84 -14.96 21.54 -14.14
CA SER A 84 -15.12 21.41 -12.69
C SER A 84 -13.90 20.73 -12.07
N PHE A 85 -13.55 21.11 -10.83
CA PHE A 85 -12.36 20.67 -10.15
C PHE A 85 -12.62 20.24 -8.72
N ILE A 86 -11.88 19.25 -8.28
CA ILE A 86 -11.70 18.94 -6.85
C ILE A 86 -10.20 18.96 -6.59
N VAL A 87 -9.75 19.87 -5.74
CA VAL A 87 -8.36 19.92 -5.30
C VAL A 87 -8.20 19.37 -3.89
N ALA A 88 -7.20 18.52 -3.69
CA ALA A 88 -6.73 18.10 -2.38
C ALA A 88 -5.46 18.87 -2.05
N ASP A 89 -5.54 19.82 -1.10
CA ASP A 89 -4.35 20.44 -0.53
C ASP A 89 -3.77 19.53 0.54
N THR A 90 -2.47 19.22 0.45
CA THR A 90 -1.85 18.22 1.30
C THR A 90 -0.67 18.74 2.09
N PRO A 91 -0.41 18.13 3.27
CA PRO A 91 0.72 18.49 4.10
C PRO A 91 2.06 18.35 3.36
N GLY A 92 2.99 19.29 3.60
CA GLY A 92 4.36 19.20 3.10
C GLY A 92 5.34 18.56 4.07
N HIS A 93 4.98 18.45 5.35
CA HIS A 93 5.85 17.92 6.39
C HIS A 93 5.89 16.38 6.39
N GLU A 94 7.07 15.83 6.58
CA GLU A 94 7.32 14.39 6.56
C GLU A 94 6.41 13.59 7.52
N GLU A 95 6.10 14.12 8.68
CA GLU A 95 5.26 13.48 9.68
C GLU A 95 3.85 13.18 9.17
N TYR A 96 3.35 13.99 8.24
CA TYR A 96 2.02 13.89 7.67
C TYR A 96 1.98 13.18 6.30
N THR A 97 3.02 12.43 5.96
CA THR A 97 3.09 11.66 4.69
C THR A 97 1.88 10.75 4.48
N ARG A 98 1.29 10.21 5.57
CA ARG A 98 0.04 9.45 5.53
C ARG A 98 -1.10 10.26 4.89
N ASN A 99 -1.30 11.48 5.32
CA ASN A 99 -2.38 12.34 4.81
C ASN A 99 -2.12 12.72 3.35
N MET A 100 -0.86 12.99 3.00
CA MET A 100 -0.45 13.21 1.60
C MET A 100 -0.80 12.01 0.71
N ALA A 101 -0.50 10.79 1.14
CA ALA A 101 -0.82 9.58 0.38
C ALA A 101 -2.33 9.38 0.18
N VAL A 102 -3.16 9.74 1.18
CA VAL A 102 -4.63 9.73 1.06
C VAL A 102 -5.09 10.70 -0.02
N GLY A 103 -4.53 11.93 -0.06
CA GLY A 103 -4.82 12.88 -1.12
C GLY A 103 -4.40 12.37 -2.50
N ALA A 104 -3.24 11.72 -2.60
CA ALA A 104 -2.72 11.18 -3.84
C ALA A 104 -3.60 10.04 -4.41
N SER A 105 -4.13 9.16 -3.55
CA SER A 105 -4.97 8.04 -4.01
C SER A 105 -6.27 8.47 -4.70
N PHE A 106 -6.71 9.68 -4.42
CA PHE A 106 -7.93 10.28 -4.97
C PHE A 106 -7.70 10.98 -6.31
N ALA A 107 -6.48 11.45 -6.58
CA ALA A 107 -6.18 12.40 -7.64
C ALA A 107 -5.84 11.72 -8.99
N GLN A 108 -6.11 12.43 -10.09
CA GLN A 108 -5.75 12.06 -11.46
C GLN A 108 -4.52 12.83 -11.93
N LEU A 109 -4.23 13.99 -11.31
CA LEU A 109 -3.12 14.86 -11.64
C LEU A 109 -2.45 15.35 -10.34
N ALA A 110 -1.13 15.42 -10.34
CA ALA A 110 -0.35 15.99 -9.23
C ALA A 110 0.30 17.31 -9.66
N ILE A 111 0.10 18.35 -8.85
CA ILE A 111 0.89 19.58 -8.93
C ILE A 111 1.97 19.48 -7.84
N ILE A 112 3.21 19.36 -8.26
CA ILE A 112 4.37 19.33 -7.37
C ILE A 112 5.01 20.72 -7.36
N LEU A 113 4.94 21.42 -6.23
CA LEU A 113 5.58 22.70 -6.09
C LEU A 113 7.07 22.54 -5.82
N VAL A 114 7.87 23.39 -6.44
CA VAL A 114 9.32 23.47 -6.27
C VAL A 114 9.69 24.94 -6.06
N ASP A 115 10.27 25.27 -4.92
CA ASP A 115 10.76 26.62 -4.63
C ASP A 115 11.95 26.95 -5.54
N ALA A 116 11.84 28.03 -6.34
CA ALA A 116 12.89 28.43 -7.28
C ALA A 116 14.25 28.72 -6.63
N LYS A 117 14.27 29.15 -5.37
CA LYS A 117 15.50 29.32 -4.61
C LYS A 117 16.17 28.01 -4.24
N GLN A 118 15.36 27.03 -3.79
CA GLN A 118 15.86 25.79 -3.22
C GLN A 118 16.08 24.69 -4.25
N GLY A 119 15.26 24.66 -5.31
CA GLY A 119 15.26 23.59 -6.33
C GLY A 119 14.63 22.29 -5.83
N VAL A 120 15.00 21.18 -6.45
CA VAL A 120 14.43 19.84 -6.15
C VAL A 120 14.97 19.30 -4.84
N LEU A 121 14.12 19.22 -3.82
CA LEU A 121 14.43 18.72 -2.48
C LEU A 121 14.05 17.25 -2.28
N VAL A 122 14.46 16.67 -1.14
CA VAL A 122 14.08 15.31 -0.73
C VAL A 122 12.57 15.13 -0.71
N GLN A 123 11.82 16.09 -0.20
CA GLN A 123 10.35 16.02 -0.17
C GLN A 123 9.74 16.05 -1.58
N THR A 124 10.31 16.83 -2.51
CA THR A 124 9.89 16.83 -3.91
C THR A 124 10.01 15.42 -4.51
N ARG A 125 11.15 14.75 -4.28
CA ARG A 125 11.39 13.36 -4.72
C ARG A 125 10.42 12.38 -4.09
N ARG A 126 10.22 12.49 -2.76
CA ARG A 126 9.30 11.62 -2.00
C ARG A 126 7.86 11.77 -2.48
N HIS A 127 7.38 12.99 -2.60
CA HIS A 127 6.00 13.26 -3.02
C HIS A 127 5.75 12.80 -4.47
N SER A 128 6.69 13.05 -5.38
CA SER A 128 6.61 12.56 -6.76
C SER A 128 6.52 11.02 -6.81
N ARG A 129 7.34 10.33 -6.00
CA ARG A 129 7.33 8.86 -5.91
C ARG A 129 6.02 8.34 -5.33
N ILE A 130 5.48 8.96 -4.29
CA ILE A 130 4.20 8.55 -3.71
C ILE A 130 3.06 8.79 -4.69
N CYS A 131 3.03 9.93 -5.39
CA CYS A 131 2.03 10.20 -6.43
C CYS A 131 2.08 9.15 -7.54
N ALA A 132 3.28 8.81 -8.03
CA ALA A 132 3.46 7.76 -9.03
C ALA A 132 3.02 6.38 -8.51
N LEU A 133 3.36 6.04 -7.26
CA LEU A 133 2.92 4.80 -6.59
C LEU A 133 1.38 4.72 -6.50
N MET A 134 0.70 5.83 -6.24
CA MET A 134 -0.78 5.89 -6.20
C MET A 134 -1.43 5.92 -7.58
N GLY A 135 -0.65 5.78 -8.66
CA GLY A 135 -1.14 5.66 -10.04
C GLY A 135 -1.49 6.98 -10.69
N ILE A 136 -0.89 8.08 -10.25
CA ILE A 136 -1.02 9.37 -10.96
C ILE A 136 -0.07 9.35 -12.16
N HIS A 137 -0.58 9.67 -13.35
CA HIS A 137 0.18 9.70 -14.60
C HIS A 137 0.47 11.13 -15.10
N HIS A 138 -0.35 12.10 -14.70
CA HIS A 138 -0.22 13.50 -15.12
C HIS A 138 0.46 14.31 -14.02
N PHE A 139 1.60 14.90 -14.33
CA PHE A 139 2.40 15.66 -13.38
C PHE A 139 2.61 17.08 -13.87
N VAL A 140 2.37 18.05 -13.00
CA VAL A 140 2.73 19.45 -13.21
C VAL A 140 3.72 19.85 -12.14
N PHE A 141 4.95 20.18 -12.53
CA PHE A 141 5.91 20.79 -11.63
C PHE A 141 5.75 22.30 -11.72
N ALA A 142 5.23 22.92 -10.67
CA ALA A 142 5.11 24.36 -10.55
C ALA A 142 6.36 24.91 -9.86
N VAL A 143 7.27 25.48 -10.64
CA VAL A 143 8.47 26.15 -10.13
C VAL A 143 8.03 27.51 -9.61
N ASN A 144 7.79 27.55 -8.29
CA ASN A 144 7.16 28.67 -7.60
C ASN A 144 8.20 29.66 -7.02
N LYS A 145 7.73 30.85 -6.67
CA LYS A 145 8.53 31.96 -6.15
C LYS A 145 9.57 32.48 -7.15
N MET A 146 9.20 32.50 -8.43
CA MET A 146 10.07 33.07 -9.46
C MET A 146 10.39 34.56 -9.23
N ASP A 147 9.49 35.28 -8.55
CA ASP A 147 9.71 36.63 -8.04
C ASP A 147 10.93 36.79 -7.13
N LEU A 148 11.26 35.75 -6.35
CA LEU A 148 12.41 35.76 -5.42
C LEU A 148 13.75 35.43 -6.09
N VAL A 149 13.75 35.10 -7.37
CA VAL A 149 14.95 34.83 -8.19
C VAL A 149 14.96 35.75 -9.43
N ASP A 150 14.33 36.92 -9.33
CA ASP A 150 14.25 37.93 -10.39
C ASP A 150 13.73 37.39 -11.74
N TYR A 151 12.82 36.39 -11.69
CA TYR A 151 12.22 35.74 -12.86
C TYR A 151 13.23 35.13 -13.83
N SER A 152 14.39 34.70 -13.31
CA SER A 152 15.53 34.20 -14.08
C SER A 152 15.20 32.96 -14.90
N GLU A 153 15.35 33.05 -16.22
CA GLU A 153 15.25 31.92 -17.15
C GLU A 153 16.35 30.87 -16.90
N GLU A 154 17.57 31.33 -16.59
CA GLU A 154 18.72 30.45 -16.32
C GLU A 154 18.44 29.57 -15.10
N ARG A 155 17.96 30.17 -14.00
CA ARG A 155 17.60 29.43 -12.79
C ARG A 155 16.46 28.45 -13.03
N PHE A 156 15.45 28.83 -13.79
CA PHE A 156 14.38 27.93 -14.20
C PHE A 156 14.91 26.72 -14.97
N ASN A 157 15.77 26.94 -15.95
CA ASN A 157 16.34 25.87 -16.77
C ASN A 157 17.22 24.88 -15.97
N GLU A 158 17.94 25.34 -14.93
CA GLU A 158 18.64 24.45 -13.99
C GLU A 158 17.66 23.50 -13.29
N ILE A 159 16.56 24.05 -12.76
CA ILE A 159 15.54 23.27 -12.06
C ILE A 159 14.83 22.31 -13.01
N VAL A 160 14.55 22.74 -14.25
CA VAL A 160 13.97 21.88 -15.30
C VAL A 160 14.84 20.65 -15.54
N LYS A 161 16.17 20.81 -15.55
CA LYS A 161 17.09 19.68 -15.70
C LYS A 161 16.94 18.69 -14.55
N ASP A 162 16.93 19.17 -13.32
CA ASP A 162 16.80 18.32 -12.12
C ASP A 162 15.43 17.59 -12.09
N ILE A 163 14.35 18.27 -12.53
CA ILE A 163 13.01 17.68 -12.63
C ILE A 163 12.97 16.62 -13.72
N ASN A 164 13.61 16.82 -14.86
CA ASN A 164 13.66 15.83 -15.94
C ASN A 164 14.43 14.57 -15.48
N GLU A 165 15.58 14.73 -14.81
CA GLU A 165 16.33 13.61 -14.24
C GLU A 165 15.48 12.83 -13.22
N LEU A 166 14.75 13.53 -12.35
CA LEU A 166 13.82 12.92 -11.42
C LEU A 166 12.70 12.17 -12.16
N SER A 167 12.11 12.80 -13.17
CA SER A 167 10.99 12.23 -13.95
C SER A 167 11.40 10.96 -14.68
N GLU A 168 12.58 10.96 -15.29
CA GLU A 168 13.16 9.76 -15.91
C GLU A 168 13.41 8.64 -14.91
N SER A 169 13.98 8.97 -13.74
CA SER A 169 14.25 7.99 -12.67
C SER A 169 13.00 7.33 -12.11
N LEU A 170 11.87 8.03 -12.13
CA LEU A 170 10.57 7.56 -11.66
C LEU A 170 9.68 6.99 -12.77
N GLY A 171 10.09 7.15 -14.04
CA GLY A 171 9.27 6.79 -15.19
C GLY A 171 7.96 7.58 -15.26
N LEU A 172 7.97 8.86 -14.85
CA LEU A 172 6.77 9.70 -14.88
C LEU A 172 6.34 9.95 -16.31
N GLN A 173 5.03 9.93 -16.52
CA GLN A 173 4.41 10.23 -17.80
C GLN A 173 3.82 11.66 -17.76
N ASP A 174 3.55 12.24 -18.91
CA ASP A 174 2.86 13.53 -19.05
C ASP A 174 3.33 14.61 -18.06
N VAL A 175 4.62 14.91 -18.10
CA VAL A 175 5.25 15.91 -17.24
C VAL A 175 5.21 17.28 -17.89
N VAL A 176 4.64 18.25 -17.20
CA VAL A 176 4.61 19.67 -17.59
C VAL A 176 5.29 20.49 -16.51
N ILE A 177 6.15 21.45 -16.90
CA ILE A 177 6.88 22.32 -15.97
C ILE A 177 6.47 23.75 -16.25
N VAL A 178 5.97 24.45 -15.21
CA VAL A 178 5.44 25.81 -15.31
C VAL A 178 6.15 26.72 -14.31
N PRO A 179 6.83 27.80 -14.75
CA PRO A 179 7.35 28.80 -13.83
C PRO A 179 6.22 29.71 -13.33
N VAL A 180 6.07 29.83 -12.01
CA VAL A 180 4.97 30.60 -11.41
C VAL A 180 5.46 31.50 -10.26
N SER A 181 4.70 32.55 -9.98
CA SER A 181 4.70 33.22 -8.68
C SER A 181 3.28 33.11 -8.10
N ALA A 182 3.09 32.25 -7.12
CA ALA A 182 1.79 32.05 -6.49
C ALA A 182 1.30 33.30 -5.74
N THR A 183 2.22 34.16 -5.31
CA THR A 183 1.90 35.40 -4.60
C THR A 183 1.49 36.51 -5.58
N GLU A 184 2.23 36.67 -6.67
CA GLU A 184 2.00 37.74 -7.66
C GLU A 184 1.00 37.32 -8.76
N GLY A 185 0.72 36.01 -8.90
CA GLY A 185 -0.21 35.47 -9.91
C GLY A 185 0.43 35.14 -11.26
N ASP A 186 1.74 35.36 -11.40
CA ASP A 186 2.46 35.15 -12.66
C ASP A 186 2.35 33.69 -13.12
N ASN A 187 1.83 33.47 -14.32
CA ASN A 187 1.56 32.16 -14.96
C ASN A 187 0.64 31.22 -14.16
N VAL A 188 -0.06 31.72 -13.15
CA VAL A 188 -1.07 30.94 -12.41
C VAL A 188 -2.37 30.93 -13.22
N THR A 189 -3.05 32.08 -13.36
CA THR A 189 -4.30 32.24 -14.11
C THR A 189 -4.10 33.05 -15.39
N VAL A 190 -3.16 33.99 -15.36
CA VAL A 190 -2.80 34.85 -16.49
C VAL A 190 -1.32 34.71 -16.83
N LYS A 191 -0.96 34.94 -18.08
CA LYS A 191 0.45 34.92 -18.50
C LYS A 191 1.22 36.07 -17.85
N SER A 192 2.44 35.72 -17.39
CA SER A 192 3.35 36.67 -16.78
C SER A 192 3.94 37.64 -17.81
N GLU A 193 3.95 38.92 -17.49
CA GLU A 193 4.71 39.95 -18.25
C GLU A 193 6.21 39.90 -17.82
N ASN A 194 6.51 39.39 -16.65
CA ASN A 194 7.87 39.31 -16.09
C ASN A 194 8.67 38.10 -16.65
N MET A 195 7.99 37.14 -17.25
CA MET A 195 8.58 35.93 -17.85
C MET A 195 8.24 35.78 -19.32
N PRO A 196 8.61 36.75 -20.19
CA PRO A 196 8.29 36.71 -21.62
C PRO A 196 8.96 35.56 -22.38
N TRP A 197 9.99 34.95 -21.79
CA TRP A 197 10.69 33.79 -22.31
C TRP A 197 9.85 32.49 -22.15
N TYR A 198 8.87 32.46 -21.25
CA TYR A 198 7.99 31.30 -21.09
C TYR A 198 6.81 31.39 -22.07
N THR A 199 6.79 30.48 -23.04
CA THR A 199 5.75 30.43 -24.08
C THR A 199 4.65 29.42 -23.83
N GLY A 200 4.76 28.62 -22.77
CA GLY A 200 3.80 27.58 -22.40
C GLY A 200 2.44 28.11 -21.94
N LYS A 201 1.55 27.19 -21.55
CA LYS A 201 0.25 27.52 -20.95
C LYS A 201 0.43 28.01 -19.52
N THR A 202 -0.51 28.81 -19.04
CA THR A 202 -0.64 29.08 -17.62
C THR A 202 -1.05 27.79 -16.89
N LEU A 203 -0.87 27.76 -15.57
CA LEU A 203 -1.25 26.59 -14.77
C LEU A 203 -2.75 26.29 -14.92
N LEU A 204 -3.62 27.31 -14.79
CA LEU A 204 -5.07 27.11 -14.91
C LEU A 204 -5.48 26.67 -16.32
N ASP A 205 -4.90 27.26 -17.38
CA ASP A 205 -5.16 26.83 -18.75
C ASP A 205 -4.79 25.37 -19.00
N HIS A 206 -3.69 24.92 -18.39
CA HIS A 206 -3.31 23.51 -18.47
C HIS A 206 -4.33 22.62 -17.76
N LEU A 207 -4.72 22.94 -16.52
CA LEU A 207 -5.72 22.19 -15.75
C LEU A 207 -7.09 22.11 -16.45
N GLU A 208 -7.49 23.19 -17.14
CA GLU A 208 -8.74 23.24 -17.90
C GLU A 208 -8.73 22.36 -19.15
N THR A 209 -7.55 22.11 -19.72
CA THR A 209 -7.41 21.50 -21.05
C THR A 209 -6.75 20.12 -21.05
N VAL A 210 -6.12 19.70 -19.94
CA VAL A 210 -5.49 18.40 -19.86
C VAL A 210 -6.53 17.27 -19.99
N ASP A 211 -6.25 16.30 -20.82
CA ASP A 211 -7.08 15.10 -20.94
C ASP A 211 -6.57 14.04 -19.97
N VAL A 212 -7.35 13.75 -18.95
CA VAL A 212 -7.09 12.71 -17.95
C VAL A 212 -8.00 11.50 -18.13
N THR A 213 -8.60 11.36 -19.30
CA THR A 213 -9.42 10.20 -19.62
C THR A 213 -8.51 8.99 -19.69
N GLU A 214 -8.64 8.07 -18.77
CA GLU A 214 -7.97 6.79 -18.88
C GLU A 214 -8.47 6.13 -20.16
N THR A 215 -7.55 5.72 -21.03
CA THR A 215 -7.89 4.94 -22.22
C THR A 215 -8.58 3.68 -21.70
N GLU A 216 -9.88 3.53 -21.98
CA GLU A 216 -10.62 2.32 -21.62
C GLU A 216 -9.79 1.14 -22.12
N SER A 217 -9.18 0.40 -21.22
CA SER A 217 -8.53 -0.85 -21.59
C SER A 217 -9.64 -1.71 -22.22
N GLU A 218 -9.31 -2.45 -23.27
CA GLU A 218 -10.21 -3.46 -23.84
C GLU A 218 -10.54 -4.59 -22.84
N ALA A 219 -10.27 -4.36 -21.56
CA ALA A 219 -10.64 -5.19 -20.45
C ALA A 219 -12.17 -5.28 -20.40
N GLY A 220 -12.70 -6.49 -20.45
CA GLY A 220 -14.13 -6.76 -20.38
C GLY A 220 -14.79 -6.17 -19.13
N PHE A 221 -16.07 -6.40 -18.97
CA PHE A 221 -16.81 -5.94 -17.80
C PHE A 221 -16.29 -6.58 -16.51
N TYR A 222 -16.08 -5.76 -15.47
CA TYR A 222 -16.01 -6.22 -14.09
C TYR A 222 -16.61 -5.21 -13.11
N MET A 223 -17.21 -5.75 -12.04
CA MET A 223 -17.83 -4.98 -10.96
C MET A 223 -17.58 -5.67 -9.61
N PRO A 224 -16.77 -5.09 -8.73
CA PRO A 224 -16.65 -5.56 -7.35
C PRO A 224 -17.95 -5.35 -6.58
N VAL A 225 -18.45 -6.41 -5.93
CA VAL A 225 -19.67 -6.34 -5.16
C VAL A 225 -19.45 -5.66 -3.83
N GLN A 226 -20.08 -4.51 -3.64
CA GLN A 226 -20.04 -3.70 -2.40
C GLN A 226 -21.10 -4.15 -1.39
N ARG A 227 -22.27 -4.55 -1.90
CA ARG A 227 -23.40 -4.90 -1.07
C ARG A 227 -24.34 -5.86 -1.79
N VAL A 228 -24.90 -6.80 -1.04
CA VAL A 228 -26.05 -7.60 -1.49
C VAL A 228 -27.33 -6.98 -0.94
N CYS A 229 -28.25 -6.63 -1.83
CA CYS A 229 -29.52 -6.03 -1.50
C CYS A 229 -30.63 -7.08 -1.65
N ARG A 230 -31.35 -7.36 -0.56
CA ARG A 230 -32.46 -8.33 -0.53
C ARG A 230 -33.65 -7.75 0.25
N PRO A 231 -34.40 -6.81 -0.35
CA PRO A 231 -35.52 -6.16 0.32
C PRO A 231 -36.71 -7.10 0.58
N ASN A 232 -36.86 -8.17 -0.22
CA ASN A 232 -37.88 -9.19 -0.10
C ASN A 232 -37.38 -10.55 -0.63
N HIS A 233 -38.23 -11.56 -0.65
CA HIS A 233 -37.87 -12.91 -1.07
C HIS A 233 -37.72 -13.07 -2.61
N GLU A 234 -38.27 -12.14 -3.40
CA GLU A 234 -38.25 -12.21 -4.87
C GLU A 234 -37.09 -11.44 -5.49
N PHE A 235 -36.49 -10.52 -4.74
CA PHE A 235 -35.41 -9.68 -5.24
C PHE A 235 -34.12 -9.91 -4.48
N ARG A 236 -33.06 -10.29 -5.20
CA ARG A 236 -31.68 -10.30 -4.74
C ARG A 236 -30.81 -9.58 -5.77
N GLY A 237 -30.31 -8.39 -5.39
CA GLY A 237 -29.48 -7.54 -6.24
C GLY A 237 -28.08 -7.39 -5.69
N PHE A 238 -27.10 -7.35 -6.59
CA PHE A 238 -25.70 -7.12 -6.29
C PHE A 238 -25.35 -5.69 -6.66
N GLN A 239 -24.94 -4.93 -5.65
CA GLN A 239 -24.66 -3.50 -5.78
C GLN A 239 -23.16 -3.25 -5.85
N GLY A 240 -22.73 -2.43 -6.79
CA GLY A 240 -21.36 -2.03 -6.99
C GLY A 240 -21.24 -0.92 -8.04
N GLN A 241 -20.02 -0.42 -8.21
CA GLN A 241 -19.65 0.44 -9.32
C GLN A 241 -19.02 -0.41 -10.42
N ILE A 242 -19.39 -0.14 -11.65
CA ILE A 242 -18.72 -0.76 -12.81
C ILE A 242 -17.35 -0.11 -12.94
N GLU A 243 -16.30 -0.90 -12.80
CA GLU A 243 -14.92 -0.43 -12.85
C GLU A 243 -14.34 -0.49 -14.26
N SER A 244 -14.84 -1.40 -15.10
CA SER A 244 -14.44 -1.51 -16.50
C SER A 244 -15.56 -2.08 -17.36
N GLY A 245 -15.55 -1.69 -18.64
CA GLY A 245 -16.44 -2.23 -19.66
C GLY A 245 -17.90 -1.78 -19.52
N LYS A 246 -18.79 -2.61 -19.98
CA LYS A 246 -20.23 -2.37 -19.97
C LYS A 246 -21.00 -3.65 -19.73
N ILE A 247 -22.22 -3.51 -19.19
CA ILE A 247 -23.11 -4.62 -18.90
C ILE A 247 -24.51 -4.35 -19.46
N LYS A 248 -25.16 -5.40 -19.97
CA LYS A 248 -26.52 -5.34 -20.53
C LYS A 248 -27.43 -6.37 -19.90
N VAL A 249 -28.73 -6.08 -19.91
CA VAL A 249 -29.75 -7.07 -19.59
C VAL A 249 -29.66 -8.22 -20.60
N GLY A 250 -29.73 -9.47 -20.11
CA GLY A 250 -29.59 -10.69 -20.93
C GLY A 250 -28.13 -11.13 -21.17
N GLN A 251 -27.13 -10.37 -20.70
CA GLN A 251 -25.73 -10.75 -20.82
C GLN A 251 -25.37 -11.83 -19.80
N THR A 252 -24.61 -12.85 -20.24
CA THR A 252 -24.07 -13.86 -19.33
C THR A 252 -22.80 -13.36 -18.68
N ILE A 253 -22.70 -13.52 -17.38
CA ILE A 253 -21.54 -13.13 -16.57
C ILE A 253 -21.05 -14.30 -15.72
N THR A 254 -19.84 -14.19 -15.25
CA THR A 254 -19.21 -15.12 -14.30
C THR A 254 -19.04 -14.43 -12.95
N THR A 255 -19.26 -15.18 -11.88
CA THR A 255 -19.03 -14.71 -10.50
C THR A 255 -17.71 -15.26 -9.99
N LEU A 256 -16.84 -14.42 -9.45
CA LEU A 256 -15.57 -14.81 -8.88
C LEU A 256 -15.56 -14.57 -7.37
N PRO A 257 -14.92 -15.45 -6.56
CA PRO A 257 -14.08 -16.59 -6.94
C PRO A 257 -14.83 -17.91 -7.20
N SER A 258 -16.17 -17.97 -7.05
CA SER A 258 -16.95 -19.22 -7.18
C SER A 258 -16.98 -19.81 -8.59
N ASN A 259 -16.68 -19.01 -9.61
CA ASN A 259 -16.66 -19.40 -11.01
C ASN A 259 -18.02 -19.86 -11.57
N GLU A 260 -19.12 -19.41 -10.96
CA GLU A 260 -20.47 -19.69 -11.43
C GLU A 260 -20.87 -18.71 -12.53
N THR A 261 -21.62 -19.18 -13.51
CA THR A 261 -22.17 -18.34 -14.58
C THR A 261 -23.65 -18.05 -14.34
N ALA A 262 -24.10 -16.85 -14.63
CA ALA A 262 -25.52 -16.47 -14.56
C ALA A 262 -25.81 -15.36 -15.58
N THR A 263 -27.11 -15.11 -15.84
CA THR A 263 -27.55 -14.10 -16.80
C THR A 263 -28.13 -12.90 -16.08
N VAL A 264 -27.82 -11.71 -16.56
CA VAL A 264 -28.37 -10.46 -16.02
C VAL A 264 -29.85 -10.38 -16.30
N LYS A 265 -30.67 -10.47 -15.26
CA LYS A 265 -32.13 -10.41 -15.35
C LYS A 265 -32.65 -8.98 -15.35
N THR A 266 -32.09 -8.14 -14.47
CA THR A 266 -32.49 -6.75 -14.30
C THR A 266 -31.28 -5.90 -13.95
N LEU A 267 -31.22 -4.70 -14.52
CA LEU A 267 -30.18 -3.72 -14.26
C LEU A 267 -30.83 -2.41 -13.78
N LEU A 268 -30.42 -1.91 -12.61
CA LEU A 268 -30.95 -0.69 -12.04
C LEU A 268 -29.82 0.34 -11.84
N ASN A 269 -30.06 1.57 -12.28
CA ASN A 269 -29.26 2.73 -11.92
C ASN A 269 -30.08 3.58 -10.93
N GLY A 270 -29.69 3.54 -9.65
CA GLY A 270 -30.54 4.02 -8.57
C GLY A 270 -31.84 3.21 -8.48
N SER A 271 -32.99 3.86 -8.70
CA SER A 271 -34.32 3.23 -8.76
C SER A 271 -34.83 2.98 -10.18
N THR A 272 -34.08 3.40 -11.21
CA THR A 272 -34.51 3.36 -12.60
C THR A 272 -33.96 2.10 -13.27
N SER A 273 -34.86 1.34 -13.94
CA SER A 273 -34.44 0.21 -14.78
C SER A 273 -33.78 0.71 -16.05
N VAL A 274 -32.64 0.15 -16.41
CA VAL A 274 -31.88 0.46 -17.61
C VAL A 274 -31.52 -0.82 -18.36
N GLU A 275 -31.35 -0.71 -19.68
CA GLU A 275 -30.97 -1.85 -20.52
C GLU A 275 -29.46 -2.08 -20.56
N GLU A 276 -28.68 -1.00 -20.38
CA GLU A 276 -27.21 -1.03 -20.41
C GLU A 276 -26.66 -0.07 -19.36
N ALA A 277 -25.50 -0.41 -18.79
CA ALA A 277 -24.71 0.47 -17.94
C ALA A 277 -23.22 0.33 -18.27
N VAL A 278 -22.45 1.40 -18.01
CA VAL A 278 -21.05 1.53 -18.41
C VAL A 278 -20.16 1.88 -17.24
N THR A 279 -18.85 1.82 -17.45
CA THR A 279 -17.80 2.20 -16.50
C THR A 279 -18.14 3.49 -15.73
N GLY A 280 -17.87 3.48 -14.42
CA GLY A 280 -18.12 4.60 -13.50
C GLY A 280 -19.55 4.68 -12.95
N GLN A 281 -20.51 3.91 -13.50
CA GLN A 281 -21.88 3.91 -13.00
C GLN A 281 -22.05 2.97 -11.81
N ALA A 282 -22.72 3.46 -10.77
CA ALA A 282 -23.13 2.66 -9.62
C ALA A 282 -24.47 1.97 -9.94
N VAL A 283 -24.50 0.65 -9.93
CA VAL A 283 -25.65 -0.14 -10.37
C VAL A 283 -26.05 -1.22 -9.38
N THR A 284 -27.27 -1.73 -9.56
CA THR A 284 -27.76 -2.94 -8.92
C THR A 284 -28.05 -3.97 -10.01
N ILE A 285 -27.38 -5.10 -9.97
CA ILE A 285 -27.54 -6.20 -10.92
C ILE A 285 -28.32 -7.33 -10.25
N GLN A 286 -29.46 -7.72 -10.81
CA GLN A 286 -30.17 -8.93 -10.44
C GLN A 286 -29.90 -10.02 -11.48
N LEU A 287 -29.60 -11.22 -11.00
CA LEU A 287 -29.32 -12.38 -11.84
C LEU A 287 -30.56 -13.29 -11.97
N ASP A 288 -30.56 -14.12 -12.99
CA ASP A 288 -31.66 -15.04 -13.32
C ASP A 288 -31.76 -16.24 -12.37
N LYS A 289 -30.66 -16.54 -11.66
CA LYS A 289 -30.60 -17.63 -10.67
C LYS A 289 -29.85 -17.22 -9.41
N GLU A 290 -29.99 -17.99 -8.35
CA GLU A 290 -29.20 -17.84 -7.13
C GLU A 290 -27.76 -18.29 -7.40
N VAL A 291 -26.80 -17.49 -6.94
CA VAL A 291 -25.35 -17.73 -7.03
C VAL A 291 -24.70 -17.40 -5.70
N ASP A 292 -23.55 -18.02 -5.42
CA ASP A 292 -22.78 -17.70 -4.22
C ASP A 292 -21.96 -16.42 -4.41
N VAL A 293 -22.62 -15.30 -4.14
CA VAL A 293 -22.02 -13.96 -4.24
C VAL A 293 -22.31 -13.17 -2.97
N SER A 294 -21.26 -12.65 -2.40
CA SER A 294 -21.28 -11.76 -1.23
C SER A 294 -20.42 -10.52 -1.48
N ARG A 295 -20.33 -9.62 -0.49
CA ARG A 295 -19.39 -8.51 -0.55
C ARG A 295 -17.96 -9.04 -0.69
N GLY A 296 -17.22 -8.53 -1.66
CA GLY A 296 -15.86 -8.95 -1.97
C GLY A 296 -15.76 -9.93 -3.14
N CYS A 297 -16.88 -10.48 -3.61
CA CYS A 297 -16.93 -11.15 -4.90
C CYS A 297 -16.89 -10.14 -6.05
N VAL A 298 -16.56 -10.61 -7.25
CA VAL A 298 -16.52 -9.78 -8.46
C VAL A 298 -17.42 -10.43 -9.52
N LEU A 299 -18.26 -9.61 -10.14
CA LEU A 299 -19.02 -10.01 -11.33
C LEU A 299 -18.21 -9.60 -12.56
N THR A 300 -18.00 -10.50 -13.51
CA THR A 300 -17.19 -10.26 -14.71
C THR A 300 -17.72 -11.01 -15.92
N ASP A 301 -17.38 -10.57 -17.12
CA ASP A 301 -17.67 -11.31 -18.34
C ASP A 301 -16.40 -11.88 -19.00
N GLN A 302 -15.56 -11.01 -19.54
CA GLN A 302 -14.36 -11.37 -20.29
C GLN A 302 -13.07 -10.86 -19.64
N ALA A 303 -13.15 -10.09 -18.54
CA ALA A 303 -11.97 -9.60 -17.86
C ALA A 303 -11.16 -10.78 -17.29
N GLN A 304 -9.89 -10.84 -17.66
CA GLN A 304 -8.95 -11.83 -17.14
C GLN A 304 -8.50 -11.39 -15.76
N LEU A 305 -9.22 -11.82 -14.74
CA LEU A 305 -8.94 -11.50 -13.33
C LEU A 305 -8.31 -12.70 -12.63
N SER A 306 -7.37 -12.42 -11.76
CA SER A 306 -6.68 -13.44 -10.97
C SER A 306 -7.44 -13.76 -9.68
N VAL A 307 -7.37 -15.03 -9.26
CA VAL A 307 -7.88 -15.50 -7.96
C VAL A 307 -6.72 -16.14 -7.22
N ALA A 308 -6.15 -15.42 -6.27
CA ALA A 308 -4.94 -15.84 -5.55
C ALA A 308 -4.98 -15.41 -4.08
N LYS A 309 -4.05 -15.92 -3.29
CA LYS A 309 -3.83 -15.51 -1.90
C LYS A 309 -2.45 -14.90 -1.68
N SER A 310 -1.51 -15.09 -2.60
CA SER A 310 -0.13 -14.62 -2.49
C SER A 310 0.20 -13.65 -3.62
N PHE A 311 0.89 -12.57 -3.30
CA PHE A 311 1.29 -11.55 -4.26
C PHE A 311 2.43 -10.69 -3.73
N THR A 312 3.12 -9.97 -4.60
CA THR A 312 4.03 -8.91 -4.20
C THR A 312 3.35 -7.55 -4.27
N ALA A 313 3.65 -6.69 -3.33
CA ALA A 313 3.12 -5.32 -3.27
C ALA A 313 4.19 -4.32 -2.85
N THR A 314 4.17 -3.15 -3.48
CA THR A 314 4.93 -2.00 -3.01
C THR A 314 4.14 -1.29 -1.92
N LEU A 315 4.70 -1.24 -0.71
CA LEU A 315 4.08 -0.65 0.47
C LEU A 315 4.74 0.66 0.86
N LEU A 316 3.94 1.65 1.24
CA LEU A 316 4.35 2.80 2.03
C LEU A 316 3.97 2.52 3.49
N TRP A 317 4.95 2.42 4.36
CA TRP A 317 4.75 2.16 5.79
C TRP A 317 4.38 3.44 6.53
N MET A 318 3.28 3.42 7.28
CA MET A 318 2.69 4.60 7.94
C MET A 318 2.61 4.48 9.46
N ASP A 319 2.91 3.30 10.01
CA ASP A 319 2.86 3.03 11.44
C ASP A 319 4.11 3.61 12.14
N ASP A 320 3.94 4.05 13.38
CA ASP A 320 5.08 4.51 14.21
C ASP A 320 5.95 3.33 14.66
N SER A 321 5.38 2.15 14.77
CA SER A 321 6.10 0.91 15.01
C SER A 321 6.70 0.34 13.72
N ARG A 322 7.86 -0.29 13.82
CA ARG A 322 8.47 -0.99 12.70
C ARG A 322 7.58 -2.14 12.22
N LEU A 323 7.65 -2.41 10.92
CA LEU A 323 7.05 -3.61 10.37
C LEU A 323 7.64 -4.85 11.05
N THR A 324 6.76 -5.72 11.53
CA THR A 324 7.12 -7.04 12.07
C THR A 324 6.65 -8.11 11.09
N LEU A 325 7.58 -8.90 10.57
CA LEU A 325 7.25 -10.03 9.69
C LEU A 325 6.44 -11.09 10.44
N GLY A 326 5.53 -11.74 9.73
CA GLY A 326 4.64 -12.74 10.31
C GLY A 326 3.52 -12.19 11.20
N LYS A 327 3.53 -10.90 11.52
CA LYS A 327 2.40 -10.26 12.22
C LYS A 327 1.18 -10.25 11.33
N GLU A 328 0.04 -10.65 11.89
CA GLU A 328 -1.23 -10.66 11.18
C GLU A 328 -1.87 -9.28 11.14
N TYR A 329 -2.19 -8.82 9.94
CA TYR A 329 -2.95 -7.60 9.67
C TYR A 329 -4.31 -7.92 9.06
N LEU A 330 -5.23 -6.98 9.10
CA LEU A 330 -6.39 -7.00 8.23
C LEU A 330 -6.03 -6.29 6.94
N VAL A 331 -5.92 -7.04 5.86
CA VAL A 331 -5.69 -6.52 4.52
C VAL A 331 -7.05 -6.12 3.93
N LYS A 332 -7.22 -4.84 3.63
CA LYS A 332 -8.36 -4.35 2.87
C LYS A 332 -7.91 -4.17 1.42
N LEU A 333 -8.42 -5.01 0.53
CA LEU A 333 -8.16 -4.98 -0.90
C LEU A 333 -9.52 -4.95 -1.63
N GLY A 334 -9.72 -3.94 -2.46
CA GLY A 334 -11.02 -3.68 -3.07
C GLY A 334 -12.13 -3.59 -2.01
N THR A 335 -13.16 -4.40 -2.15
CA THR A 335 -14.30 -4.44 -1.22
C THR A 335 -14.15 -5.48 -0.11
N LYS A 336 -13.11 -6.33 -0.17
CA LYS A 336 -12.82 -7.38 0.80
C LYS A 336 -11.94 -6.87 1.93
N ARG A 337 -12.13 -7.43 3.13
CA ARG A 337 -11.25 -7.27 4.29
C ARG A 337 -10.95 -8.65 4.85
N ILE A 338 -9.70 -9.03 4.87
CA ILE A 338 -9.27 -10.40 5.11
C ILE A 338 -7.99 -10.40 5.96
N PRO A 339 -7.79 -11.37 6.86
CA PRO A 339 -6.51 -11.56 7.52
C PRO A 339 -5.41 -11.89 6.51
N GLY A 340 -4.23 -11.35 6.75
CA GLY A 340 -3.03 -11.62 5.97
C GLY A 340 -1.79 -11.15 6.71
N PHE A 341 -0.65 -11.55 6.24
CA PHE A 341 0.63 -11.18 6.83
C PHE A 341 1.68 -10.89 5.75
N ILE A 342 2.69 -10.12 6.12
CA ILE A 342 3.84 -9.89 5.27
C ILE A 342 4.82 -11.04 5.49
N ARG A 343 5.07 -11.79 4.41
CA ARG A 343 5.92 -12.97 4.42
C ARG A 343 7.40 -12.60 4.38
N SER A 344 7.75 -11.65 3.49
CA SER A 344 9.12 -11.18 3.34
C SER A 344 9.18 -9.75 2.83
N ILE A 345 10.26 -9.06 3.14
CA ILE A 345 10.64 -7.79 2.53
C ILE A 345 11.65 -8.15 1.43
N LYS A 346 11.33 -7.84 0.17
CA LYS A 346 12.27 -8.07 -0.93
C LYS A 346 13.39 -7.04 -0.92
N TYR A 347 13.03 -5.77 -0.78
CA TYR A 347 13.95 -4.65 -0.64
C TYR A 347 13.20 -3.37 -0.23
N LYS A 348 13.90 -2.43 0.35
CA LYS A 348 13.46 -1.03 0.51
C LYS A 348 13.89 -0.20 -0.69
N ILE A 349 13.15 0.85 -0.96
CA ILE A 349 13.47 1.82 -1.99
C ILE A 349 14.01 3.09 -1.32
N ASP A 350 15.25 3.46 -1.59
CA ASP A 350 15.77 4.75 -1.17
C ASP A 350 14.98 5.87 -1.86
N VAL A 351 14.43 6.78 -1.07
CA VAL A 351 13.54 7.83 -1.59
C VAL A 351 14.33 8.85 -2.43
N ASN A 352 15.62 9.03 -2.15
CA ASN A 352 16.48 10.00 -2.82
C ASN A 352 17.04 9.46 -4.13
N THR A 353 17.61 8.24 -4.10
CA THR A 353 18.32 7.65 -5.24
C THR A 353 17.42 6.71 -6.06
N GLY A 354 16.40 6.14 -5.46
CA GLY A 354 15.57 5.09 -6.07
C GLY A 354 16.23 3.70 -6.03
N GLU A 355 17.40 3.57 -5.40
CA GLU A 355 18.10 2.30 -5.30
C GLU A 355 17.38 1.31 -4.41
N HIS A 356 17.55 0.02 -4.70
CA HIS A 356 17.01 -1.08 -3.92
C HIS A 356 17.99 -1.43 -2.81
N ILE A 357 17.54 -1.32 -1.56
CA ILE A 357 18.34 -1.60 -0.37
C ILE A 357 17.81 -2.86 0.30
N SER A 358 18.68 -3.82 0.57
CA SER A 358 18.31 -4.99 1.38
C SER A 358 17.95 -4.55 2.79
N ALA A 359 16.83 -5.04 3.33
CA ALA A 359 16.36 -4.66 4.65
C ALA A 359 15.58 -5.78 5.32
N ASP A 360 15.75 -5.90 6.63
CA ASP A 360 15.02 -6.85 7.49
C ASP A 360 13.81 -6.20 8.17
N TYR A 361 13.66 -4.90 8.08
CA TYR A 361 12.54 -4.14 8.66
C TYR A 361 12.24 -2.87 7.86
N ILE A 362 11.05 -2.33 8.06
CA ILE A 362 10.61 -1.07 7.46
C ILE A 362 10.20 -0.11 8.58
N GLU A 363 10.64 1.13 8.48
CA GLU A 363 10.26 2.22 9.39
C GLU A 363 9.21 3.15 8.75
N LYS A 364 8.64 4.02 9.57
CA LYS A 364 7.65 5.02 9.13
C LYS A 364 8.17 5.83 7.95
N ASN A 365 7.31 6.04 6.95
CA ASN A 365 7.56 6.77 5.71
C ASN A 365 8.55 6.08 4.74
N GLU A 366 8.94 4.85 5.00
CA GLU A 366 9.72 4.06 4.06
C GLU A 366 8.83 3.32 3.05
N ILE A 367 9.37 3.12 1.86
CA ILE A 367 8.72 2.38 0.78
C ILE A 367 9.49 1.08 0.57
N ALA A 368 8.78 -0.03 0.46
CA ALA A 368 9.39 -1.34 0.24
C ALA A 368 8.53 -2.26 -0.62
N LEU A 369 9.18 -3.13 -1.38
CA LEU A 369 8.52 -4.26 -2.04
C LEU A 369 8.45 -5.43 -1.06
N CYS A 370 7.24 -5.90 -0.80
CA CYS A 370 6.96 -6.97 0.13
C CYS A 370 6.18 -8.11 -0.52
N GLU A 371 6.38 -9.32 -0.04
CA GLU A 371 5.55 -10.48 -0.34
C GLU A 371 4.47 -10.61 0.73
N ILE A 372 3.22 -10.74 0.30
CA ILE A 372 2.05 -10.78 1.18
C ILE A 372 1.27 -12.05 0.93
N GLU A 373 0.82 -12.69 1.99
CA GLU A 373 -0.04 -13.86 1.96
C GLU A 373 -1.34 -13.60 2.73
N LEU A 374 -2.46 -13.92 2.10
CA LEU A 374 -3.80 -13.79 2.65
C LEU A 374 -4.30 -15.14 3.22
N ALA A 375 -5.23 -15.08 4.16
CA ALA A 375 -5.82 -16.27 4.75
C ALA A 375 -6.63 -17.13 3.76
N GLU A 376 -7.18 -16.54 2.71
CA GLU A 376 -7.95 -17.24 1.67
C GLU A 376 -7.70 -16.60 0.29
N LYS A 377 -8.05 -17.34 -0.77
CA LYS A 377 -8.00 -16.81 -2.13
C LYS A 377 -9.10 -15.78 -2.35
N ILE A 378 -8.74 -14.65 -2.93
CA ILE A 378 -9.67 -13.59 -3.33
C ILE A 378 -9.42 -13.17 -4.77
N VAL A 379 -10.34 -12.42 -5.33
CA VAL A 379 -10.12 -11.77 -6.62
C VAL A 379 -9.20 -10.57 -6.40
N LEU A 380 -8.09 -10.55 -7.11
CA LEU A 380 -7.10 -9.48 -7.07
C LEU A 380 -6.37 -9.40 -8.41
N ASP A 381 -5.75 -8.27 -8.69
CA ASP A 381 -4.92 -8.14 -9.90
C ASP A 381 -3.86 -7.06 -9.71
N GLU A 382 -2.91 -7.01 -10.63
CA GLU A 382 -1.88 -5.96 -10.67
C GLU A 382 -2.54 -4.57 -10.73
N PHE A 383 -2.09 -3.67 -9.89
CA PHE A 383 -2.62 -2.31 -9.79
C PHE A 383 -2.63 -1.56 -11.14
N LYS A 384 -1.59 -1.77 -11.94
CA LYS A 384 -1.47 -1.15 -13.27
C LYS A 384 -2.51 -1.65 -14.28
N LYS A 385 -3.08 -2.84 -14.06
CA LYS A 385 -4.11 -3.42 -14.93
C LYS A 385 -5.51 -3.06 -14.43
N HIS A 386 -5.75 -3.28 -13.13
CA HIS A 386 -7.05 -3.09 -12.51
C HIS A 386 -6.89 -2.39 -11.13
N LYS A 387 -6.89 -1.06 -11.14
CA LYS A 387 -6.63 -0.22 -9.97
C LYS A 387 -7.37 -0.67 -8.71
N THR A 388 -8.68 -0.84 -8.77
CA THR A 388 -9.53 -1.20 -7.63
C THR A 388 -9.30 -2.62 -7.08
N LEU A 389 -8.69 -3.51 -7.87
CA LEU A 389 -8.31 -4.87 -7.46
C LEU A 389 -6.84 -5.00 -7.08
N GLY A 390 -6.07 -3.91 -7.22
CA GLY A 390 -4.64 -3.86 -6.90
C GLY A 390 -4.27 -2.86 -5.81
N GLU A 391 -5.17 -1.98 -5.38
CA GLU A 391 -4.92 -1.05 -4.28
C GLU A 391 -5.30 -1.67 -2.93
N MET A 392 -4.47 -1.41 -1.92
CA MET A 392 -4.68 -2.03 -0.61
C MET A 392 -4.23 -1.17 0.56
N ILE A 393 -4.79 -1.48 1.74
CA ILE A 393 -4.28 -0.99 3.02
C ILE A 393 -4.10 -2.16 4.00
N LEU A 394 -3.10 -2.05 4.85
CA LEU A 394 -2.88 -2.91 5.99
C LEU A 394 -3.40 -2.22 7.25
N ILE A 395 -4.25 -2.92 7.99
CA ILE A 395 -4.87 -2.42 9.22
C ILE A 395 -4.38 -3.28 10.37
N ASP A 396 -3.81 -2.66 11.39
CA ASP A 396 -3.43 -3.34 12.62
C ASP A 396 -4.67 -3.91 13.33
N ARG A 397 -4.61 -5.17 13.76
CA ARG A 397 -5.76 -5.85 14.35
C ARG A 397 -6.11 -5.39 15.76
N VAL A 398 -5.17 -4.80 16.46
CA VAL A 398 -5.32 -4.38 17.86
C VAL A 398 -5.72 -2.91 17.93
N SER A 399 -4.93 -2.04 17.32
CA SER A 399 -5.18 -0.60 17.33
C SER A 399 -6.24 -0.15 16.33
N HIS A 400 -6.52 -0.96 15.31
CA HIS A 400 -7.36 -0.64 14.14
C HIS A 400 -6.86 0.56 13.31
N MET A 401 -5.61 0.95 13.50
CA MET A 401 -4.96 1.99 12.71
C MET A 401 -4.46 1.41 11.38
N THR A 402 -4.43 2.26 10.36
CA THR A 402 -3.79 1.90 9.08
C THR A 402 -2.29 1.91 9.26
N SER A 403 -1.65 0.74 9.11
CA SER A 403 -0.20 0.59 9.24
C SER A 403 0.54 0.82 7.92
N ALA A 404 -0.09 0.51 6.79
CA ALA A 404 0.47 0.77 5.47
C ALA A 404 -0.61 0.97 4.41
N CYS A 405 -0.27 1.69 3.35
CA CYS A 405 -0.97 1.59 2.07
C CYS A 405 -0.02 1.02 1.01
N GLY A 406 -0.56 0.46 -0.06
CA GLY A 406 0.27 -0.08 -1.12
C GLY A 406 -0.50 -0.53 -2.33
N VAL A 407 0.27 -0.91 -3.34
CA VAL A 407 -0.22 -1.38 -4.63
C VAL A 407 0.37 -2.73 -4.98
N LEU A 408 -0.46 -3.58 -5.53
CA LEU A 408 -0.09 -4.92 -5.97
C LEU A 408 0.70 -4.84 -7.27
N GLU A 409 1.91 -5.41 -7.26
CA GLU A 409 2.82 -5.40 -8.41
C GLU A 409 2.69 -6.68 -9.24
N THR A 410 2.70 -7.84 -8.59
CA THR A 410 2.57 -9.12 -9.28
C THR A 410 1.74 -10.10 -8.47
N VAL A 411 0.90 -10.85 -9.16
CA VAL A 411 0.13 -11.96 -8.57
C VAL A 411 0.99 -13.21 -8.62
N GLU A 412 1.12 -13.89 -7.49
CA GLU A 412 1.83 -15.15 -7.44
C GLU A 412 0.83 -16.31 -7.62
N ASN A 413 1.02 -17.06 -8.71
CA ASN A 413 0.22 -18.25 -8.94
C ASN A 413 0.73 -19.41 -8.09
N ASP A 414 -0.10 -19.91 -7.20
CA ASP A 414 0.21 -21.08 -6.34
C ASP A 414 0.64 -22.33 -7.14
N SER A 415 0.36 -22.38 -8.45
CA SER A 415 0.67 -23.52 -9.31
C SER A 415 2.11 -23.55 -9.84
N GLU A 416 2.85 -22.44 -9.74
CA GLU A 416 4.21 -22.32 -10.31
C GLU A 416 5.31 -22.36 -9.25
N LYS A 417 5.01 -22.14 -7.97
CA LYS A 417 6.00 -22.29 -6.91
C LYS A 417 6.19 -23.78 -6.60
N PRO A 418 7.43 -24.30 -6.64
CA PRO A 418 7.67 -25.61 -6.06
C PRO A 418 7.19 -25.59 -4.61
N TYR A 419 6.62 -26.70 -4.16
CA TYR A 419 6.02 -26.86 -2.83
C TYR A 419 6.96 -26.43 -1.69
N PHE A 420 8.26 -26.55 -1.93
CA PHE A 420 9.33 -26.07 -1.09
C PHE A 420 10.40 -25.40 -1.95
N GLN A 421 10.85 -24.20 -1.60
CA GLN A 421 11.98 -23.54 -2.24
C GLN A 421 13.24 -23.74 -1.41
N LYS A 422 14.40 -23.87 -2.06
CA LYS A 422 15.68 -24.09 -1.38
C LYS A 422 16.02 -22.97 -0.40
N ASP A 423 15.62 -21.75 -0.73
CA ASP A 423 15.90 -20.55 0.07
C ASP A 423 14.96 -20.38 1.26
N ASP A 424 13.82 -21.11 1.27
CA ASP A 424 12.88 -21.14 2.38
C ASP A 424 13.36 -22.05 3.53
N ILE A 425 14.43 -22.84 3.29
CA ILE A 425 14.87 -23.89 4.20
C ILE A 425 16.36 -23.74 4.50
N LYS A 426 16.71 -23.54 5.75
CA LYS A 426 18.10 -23.44 6.20
C LYS A 426 18.51 -24.58 7.13
N VAL A 427 19.76 -25.03 7.00
CA VAL A 427 20.27 -26.25 7.63
C VAL A 427 21.00 -25.97 8.92
N GLY A 428 20.60 -26.59 9.99
CA GLY A 428 21.35 -26.64 11.25
C GLY A 428 21.00 -27.88 12.03
N GLY A 429 21.45 -29.07 11.57
CA GLY A 429 21.11 -30.37 12.21
C GLY A 429 19.67 -30.82 11.98
N TYR A 430 18.74 -29.91 12.01
CA TYR A 430 17.33 -30.01 11.61
C TYR A 430 17.02 -28.88 10.64
N VAL A 431 15.92 -28.99 9.89
CA VAL A 431 15.51 -27.97 8.91
C VAL A 431 14.45 -27.07 9.52
N PHE A 432 14.64 -25.79 9.37
CA PHE A 432 13.83 -24.80 10.04
C PHE A 432 13.27 -23.78 9.05
N GLU A 433 12.04 -23.35 9.30
CA GLU A 433 11.45 -22.21 8.62
C GLU A 433 12.01 -20.90 9.19
N GLU A 434 12.18 -19.86 8.39
CA GLU A 434 12.51 -18.53 8.89
C GLU A 434 11.36 -17.97 9.73
N PHE A 435 11.39 -18.22 11.02
CA PHE A 435 10.62 -17.44 11.96
C PHE A 435 11.47 -16.26 12.43
N TYR A 436 10.95 -15.06 12.26
CA TYR A 436 11.52 -13.87 12.88
C TYR A 436 11.33 -13.95 14.37
N PHE A 437 12.42 -14.17 15.02
CA PHE A 437 12.46 -14.56 16.39
C PHE A 437 13.22 -13.52 17.19
N ASN A 438 12.52 -12.80 18.04
CA ASN A 438 13.20 -11.99 19.05
C ASN A 438 13.52 -12.86 20.26
N LEU A 439 14.72 -13.42 20.24
CA LEU A 439 15.19 -14.35 21.25
C LEU A 439 15.25 -13.74 22.65
N GLU A 440 15.65 -12.49 22.77
CA GLU A 440 15.71 -11.80 24.05
C GLU A 440 14.35 -11.74 24.73
N ASN A 441 13.30 -11.40 23.98
CA ASN A 441 11.95 -11.36 24.51
C ASN A 441 11.41 -12.76 24.82
N ALA A 442 11.76 -13.74 24.03
CA ALA A 442 11.35 -15.12 24.25
C ALA A 442 11.84 -15.70 25.56
N MET A 443 13.05 -15.37 25.95
CA MET A 443 13.67 -15.93 27.14
C MET A 443 13.35 -15.17 28.40
N MET A 444 13.20 -13.86 28.33
CA MET A 444 12.82 -13.04 29.49
C MET A 444 11.43 -13.41 30.03
N SER A 445 10.54 -13.92 29.18
CA SER A 445 9.20 -14.31 29.60
C SER A 445 9.11 -15.70 30.24
N LYS A 446 10.05 -16.59 29.92
CA LYS A 446 10.01 -18.01 30.38
C LYS A 446 10.80 -18.25 31.67
N THR A 447 11.86 -17.50 31.88
CA THR A 447 12.78 -17.78 32.98
C THR A 447 12.58 -16.93 34.25
N GLY A 448 11.67 -15.94 34.20
CA GLY A 448 11.68 -14.98 35.29
C GLY A 448 13.08 -14.40 35.46
N SER A 449 13.37 -13.73 36.50
CA SER A 449 14.65 -13.06 36.73
C SER A 449 15.88 -13.96 36.92
N ASP A 450 15.73 -15.28 36.85
CA ASP A 450 16.84 -16.22 37.14
C ASP A 450 17.43 -16.77 35.83
N LYS A 451 18.42 -16.07 35.31
CA LYS A 451 19.30 -16.57 34.25
C LYS A 451 20.06 -17.79 34.73
N LYS A 452 19.66 -18.97 34.30
CA LYS A 452 20.33 -20.23 34.65
C LYS A 452 21.17 -20.70 33.47
N THR A 453 22.44 -20.88 33.67
CA THR A 453 23.33 -21.50 32.70
C THR A 453 23.18 -23.04 32.82
N TYR A 454 22.91 -23.71 31.71
CA TYR A 454 22.78 -25.17 31.66
C TYR A 454 24.02 -25.80 31.05
N HIS A 455 24.35 -27.01 31.53
CA HIS A 455 25.44 -27.84 31.02
C HIS A 455 24.90 -29.18 30.55
N VAL A 456 25.62 -29.83 29.66
CA VAL A 456 25.26 -31.17 29.20
C VAL A 456 25.16 -32.11 30.39
N GLY A 457 24.06 -32.85 30.51
CA GLY A 457 23.76 -33.74 31.62
C GLY A 457 22.93 -33.14 32.76
N ASP A 458 22.68 -31.82 32.73
CA ASP A 458 21.84 -31.16 33.73
C ASP A 458 20.38 -31.63 33.63
N GLU A 459 19.73 -31.77 34.79
CA GLU A 459 18.30 -32.03 34.84
C GLU A 459 17.52 -30.72 34.69
N VAL A 460 16.55 -30.72 33.76
CA VAL A 460 15.67 -29.58 33.51
C VAL A 460 14.35 -29.82 34.26
N PRO A 461 13.92 -28.85 35.08
CA PRO A 461 12.62 -28.97 35.76
C PRO A 461 11.49 -29.06 34.75
N VAL A 462 10.82 -30.20 34.76
CA VAL A 462 9.68 -30.47 33.88
C VAL A 462 8.42 -29.98 34.56
N SER A 463 7.77 -28.99 34.07
CA SER A 463 6.49 -28.50 34.60
C SER A 463 5.32 -29.12 33.85
N GLY A 464 4.56 -29.99 34.55
CA GLY A 464 3.27 -30.46 34.07
C GLY A 464 3.31 -31.55 33.00
N ASP A 465 2.16 -31.86 32.41
CA ASP A 465 1.94 -32.91 31.40
C ASP A 465 2.73 -32.79 30.08
N SER A 466 3.75 -31.96 30.10
CA SER A 466 4.43 -31.45 28.95
C SER A 466 5.43 -32.39 28.32
N PHE A 467 5.83 -33.42 29.00
CA PHE A 467 7.08 -34.13 28.73
C PHE A 467 6.93 -35.61 28.54
N LYS A 468 5.93 -36.00 27.77
CA LYS A 468 5.81 -37.41 27.33
C LYS A 468 6.62 -37.69 26.05
N TYR A 469 7.42 -36.72 25.57
CA TYR A 469 8.14 -36.86 24.30
C TYR A 469 9.65 -36.84 24.53
N PRO A 470 10.37 -37.80 23.96
CA PRO A 470 11.76 -38.06 24.32
C PRO A 470 12.77 -37.04 23.76
N GLU A 471 12.44 -36.32 22.70
CA GLU A 471 13.38 -35.41 22.06
C GLU A 471 12.73 -34.08 21.68
N TYR A 472 13.24 -32.95 22.18
CA TYR A 472 12.82 -31.64 21.78
C TYR A 472 13.93 -30.61 21.98
N PHE A 473 13.86 -29.52 21.24
CA PHE A 473 14.69 -28.37 21.47
C PHE A 473 13.97 -27.39 22.38
N ASP A 474 14.64 -26.94 23.41
CA ASP A 474 14.23 -25.79 24.19
C ASP A 474 15.38 -24.78 24.26
N ILE A 475 15.03 -23.52 24.29
CA ILE A 475 15.98 -22.42 24.41
C ILE A 475 16.00 -22.06 25.88
N LEU A 476 17.05 -22.44 26.54
CA LEU A 476 17.17 -22.27 27.99
C LEU A 476 18.18 -21.19 28.40
N SER A 477 18.97 -20.66 27.45
CA SER A 477 19.96 -19.62 27.75
C SER A 477 20.24 -18.75 26.52
N VAL A 478 20.33 -17.44 26.72
CA VAL A 478 20.61 -16.46 25.66
C VAL A 478 22.01 -15.88 25.75
N GLU A 479 22.67 -15.99 26.89
CA GLU A 479 23.93 -15.26 27.13
C GLU A 479 25.02 -15.54 26.09
N ASP A 480 24.94 -16.68 25.41
CA ASP A 480 25.88 -17.07 24.35
C ASP A 480 25.19 -17.50 23.05
N GLY A 481 23.92 -17.21 22.87
CA GLY A 481 23.18 -17.63 21.68
C GLY A 481 23.21 -19.15 21.52
N ALA A 482 22.79 -19.91 22.52
CA ALA A 482 22.84 -21.36 22.51
C ALA A 482 21.43 -21.97 22.52
N ALA A 483 21.20 -22.94 21.63
CA ALA A 483 20.06 -23.86 21.73
C ALA A 483 20.43 -25.06 22.56
N VAL A 484 19.52 -25.48 23.43
CA VAL A 484 19.72 -26.63 24.33
C VAL A 484 18.82 -27.74 23.85
N LEU A 485 19.42 -28.85 23.44
CA LEU A 485 18.72 -30.09 23.14
C LEU A 485 18.40 -30.80 24.44
N ILE A 486 17.13 -31.10 24.67
CA ILE A 486 16.66 -31.82 25.85
C ILE A 486 16.12 -33.18 25.42
N ARG A 487 16.59 -34.23 26.06
CA ARG A 487 16.08 -35.60 25.92
C ARG A 487 15.78 -36.18 27.28
N ASP A 488 14.59 -36.73 27.47
CA ASP A 488 14.14 -37.33 28.73
C ASP A 488 14.34 -36.43 29.97
N GLY A 489 14.12 -35.11 29.78
CA GLY A 489 14.28 -34.11 30.84
C GLY A 489 15.74 -33.76 31.20
N LYS A 490 16.71 -34.20 30.40
CA LYS A 490 18.13 -33.89 30.58
C LYS A 490 18.67 -33.12 29.39
N VAL A 491 19.59 -32.21 29.64
CA VAL A 491 20.33 -31.53 28.60
C VAL A 491 21.26 -32.50 27.90
N GLU A 492 21.02 -32.80 26.64
CA GLU A 492 21.82 -33.74 25.85
C GLU A 492 22.92 -33.02 25.07
N ASP A 493 22.62 -31.87 24.52
CA ASP A 493 23.57 -31.08 23.71
C ASP A 493 23.30 -29.60 23.86
N ILE A 494 24.34 -28.78 23.65
CA ILE A 494 24.25 -27.33 23.65
C ILE A 494 24.95 -26.83 22.39
N GLN A 495 24.18 -26.28 21.44
CA GLN A 495 24.69 -25.77 20.18
C GLN A 495 24.77 -24.26 20.19
N LYS A 496 25.96 -23.70 19.86
CA LYS A 496 26.12 -22.30 19.63
C LYS A 496 25.34 -21.86 18.38
N ILE A 497 24.58 -20.80 18.52
CA ILE A 497 23.80 -20.22 17.44
C ILE A 497 24.50 -18.95 17.00
N GLU A 498 25.10 -18.99 15.82
CA GLU A 498 25.78 -17.84 15.22
C GLU A 498 24.77 -16.85 14.62
N ASP A 499 23.55 -17.27 14.34
CA ASP A 499 22.50 -16.43 13.80
C ASP A 499 21.14 -16.83 14.38
N TYR A 500 20.52 -15.91 15.11
CA TYR A 500 19.22 -16.11 15.77
C TYR A 500 18.08 -16.52 14.85
N ARG A 501 18.20 -16.24 13.56
CA ARG A 501 17.23 -16.63 12.54
C ARG A 501 17.15 -18.13 12.29
N TYR A 502 18.10 -18.90 12.82
CA TYR A 502 18.25 -20.34 12.54
C TYR A 502 18.03 -21.24 13.73
N MET A 503 17.36 -20.72 14.71
CA MET A 503 17.09 -21.52 15.90
C MET A 503 16.01 -22.53 15.64
N GLY A 504 16.45 -23.71 15.48
CA GLY A 504 15.95 -24.98 15.79
C GLY A 504 14.46 -25.26 15.80
N LEU A 505 13.62 -24.53 15.08
CA LEU A 505 12.20 -24.85 15.01
C LEU A 505 11.92 -25.72 13.80
N PRO A 506 11.30 -26.89 13.95
CA PRO A 506 10.99 -27.73 12.82
C PRO A 506 10.04 -26.99 11.84
N VAL A 507 10.32 -27.09 10.55
CA VAL A 507 9.38 -26.65 9.53
C VAL A 507 8.08 -27.42 9.69
N VAL A 508 7.04 -26.72 10.09
CA VAL A 508 5.73 -27.31 10.34
C VAL A 508 4.82 -26.93 9.18
N ASP A 509 4.23 -27.91 8.54
CA ASP A 509 3.25 -27.66 7.48
C ASP A 509 1.90 -27.19 8.04
N GLU A 510 0.95 -26.89 7.14
CA GLU A 510 -0.41 -26.46 7.48
C GLU A 510 -1.18 -27.46 8.38
N ARG A 511 -0.71 -28.71 8.48
CA ARG A 511 -1.29 -29.76 9.31
C ARG A 511 -0.55 -29.98 10.62
N GLY A 512 0.49 -29.20 10.88
CA GLY A 512 1.33 -29.38 12.05
C GLY A 512 2.31 -30.55 11.94
N MET A 513 2.60 -31.02 10.72
CA MET A 513 3.59 -32.06 10.48
C MET A 513 4.96 -31.45 10.24
N ALA A 514 5.96 -31.90 10.97
CA ALA A 514 7.32 -31.41 10.89
C ALA A 514 8.16 -32.13 9.80
N LEU A 515 8.97 -31.39 9.06
CA LEU A 515 9.97 -31.95 8.17
C LEU A 515 11.07 -32.62 9.00
N PHE A 516 11.35 -33.90 8.71
CA PHE A 516 12.32 -34.68 9.45
C PHE A 516 13.50 -35.06 8.57
N VAL A 517 14.63 -34.39 8.77
CA VAL A 517 15.90 -34.69 8.11
C VAL A 517 17.03 -34.71 9.13
N LYS A 518 17.88 -35.74 9.06
CA LYS A 518 18.92 -35.98 10.07
C LYS A 518 20.26 -35.31 9.73
N ASN A 519 20.48 -34.99 8.47
CA ASN A 519 21.75 -34.44 8.00
C ASN A 519 21.57 -33.72 6.69
N ARG A 520 22.66 -33.05 6.26
CA ARG A 520 22.68 -32.26 5.03
C ARG A 520 22.37 -33.08 3.77
N ALA A 521 22.83 -34.32 3.68
CA ALA A 521 22.59 -35.17 2.52
C ALA A 521 21.10 -35.54 2.38
N GLU A 522 20.43 -35.81 3.49
CA GLU A 522 18.97 -36.04 3.48
C GLU A 522 18.20 -34.78 3.11
N LEU A 523 18.65 -33.60 3.56
CA LEU A 523 18.05 -32.34 3.16
C LEU A 523 18.21 -32.08 1.64
N GLU A 524 19.41 -32.28 1.11
CA GLU A 524 19.66 -32.12 -0.32
C GLU A 524 18.77 -33.05 -1.15
N LYS A 525 18.63 -34.31 -0.68
CA LYS A 525 17.73 -35.27 -1.31
C LYS A 525 16.26 -34.85 -1.23
N PHE A 526 15.80 -34.36 -0.08
CA PHE A 526 14.45 -33.81 0.05
C PHE A 526 14.23 -32.64 -0.90
N LEU A 527 15.18 -31.71 -0.99
CA LEU A 527 15.09 -30.55 -1.86
C LEU A 527 15.03 -30.92 -3.35
N GLU A 528 15.77 -31.97 -3.77
CA GLU A 528 15.71 -32.49 -5.14
C GLU A 528 14.34 -33.12 -5.42
N GLU A 529 13.85 -33.97 -4.52
CA GLU A 529 12.55 -34.59 -4.66
C GLU A 529 11.40 -33.58 -4.61
N ALA A 530 11.52 -32.54 -3.77
CA ALA A 530 10.54 -31.48 -3.66
C ALA A 530 10.46 -30.59 -4.93
N LYS A 531 11.61 -30.37 -5.59
CA LYS A 531 11.64 -29.66 -6.87
C LYS A 531 10.94 -30.42 -8.00
N ALA A 532 10.97 -31.76 -7.94
CA ALA A 532 10.31 -32.63 -8.91
C ALA A 532 8.86 -32.99 -8.52
N ALA A 533 8.37 -32.43 -7.41
CA ALA A 533 7.04 -32.73 -6.90
C ALA A 533 5.94 -32.18 -7.83
N THR A 534 4.96 -33.02 -8.09
CA THR A 534 3.75 -32.71 -8.85
C THR A 534 2.52 -32.81 -7.94
N ALA A 535 1.38 -32.29 -8.35
CA ALA A 535 0.14 -32.43 -7.60
C ALA A 535 -0.23 -33.89 -7.30
N GLU A 536 0.19 -34.81 -8.17
CA GLU A 536 -0.14 -36.24 -8.06
C GLU A 536 0.73 -36.98 -7.03
N ASN A 537 2.06 -36.66 -6.94
CA ASN A 537 2.97 -37.34 -6.03
C ASN A 537 3.22 -36.58 -4.71
N ARG A 538 2.65 -35.40 -4.57
CA ARG A 538 2.83 -34.51 -3.41
C ARG A 538 2.51 -35.20 -2.09
N SER A 539 1.42 -35.94 -2.04
CA SER A 539 0.97 -36.62 -0.81
C SER A 539 1.93 -37.74 -0.37
N GLU A 540 2.50 -38.45 -1.33
CA GLU A 540 3.47 -39.51 -1.08
C GLU A 540 4.80 -38.94 -0.58
N LEU A 541 5.25 -37.87 -1.24
CA LEU A 541 6.46 -37.14 -0.87
C LEU A 541 6.34 -36.55 0.54
N HIS A 542 5.20 -35.95 0.82
CA HIS A 542 4.92 -35.38 2.13
C HIS A 542 4.98 -36.47 3.22
N ASN A 543 4.29 -37.61 3.05
CA ASN A 543 4.32 -38.71 4.01
C ASN A 543 5.70 -39.36 4.17
N LYS A 544 6.58 -39.21 3.18
CA LYS A 544 7.96 -39.70 3.25
C LYS A 544 8.85 -38.85 4.12
N TRP A 545 8.69 -37.52 4.07
CA TRP A 545 9.60 -36.58 4.69
C TRP A 545 9.02 -35.89 5.92
N PHE A 546 7.70 -35.77 6.03
CA PHE A 546 7.03 -35.15 7.16
C PHE A 546 6.46 -36.22 8.08
N ARG A 547 6.65 -36.04 9.37
CA ARG A 547 6.11 -36.92 10.41
C ARG A 547 5.24 -36.11 11.35
N PHE A 548 4.16 -36.78 11.83
CA PHE A 548 3.37 -36.27 12.93
C PHE A 548 4.20 -36.52 14.19
N GLU A 549 5.10 -35.61 14.45
CA GLU A 549 5.71 -35.60 15.75
C GLU A 549 4.97 -34.57 16.57
N THR A 550 4.62 -34.99 17.74
CA THR A 550 3.92 -34.21 18.72
C THR A 550 4.88 -33.21 19.34
N TYR A 551 5.46 -32.40 18.52
CA TYR A 551 6.09 -31.17 19.00
C TYR A 551 5.02 -30.27 19.55
N ARG A 552 5.22 -29.80 20.74
CA ARG A 552 4.42 -28.72 21.23
C ARG A 552 4.75 -27.50 20.43
N LYS A 553 3.75 -26.99 19.88
CA LYS A 553 3.82 -25.78 19.12
C LYS A 553 4.47 -24.70 19.90
N VAL A 554 5.55 -24.20 19.40
CA VAL A 554 6.12 -23.02 19.92
C VAL A 554 5.46 -21.87 19.23
N VAL A 555 4.75 -21.11 19.91
CA VAL A 555 4.15 -19.93 19.38
C VAL A 555 5.01 -18.77 19.82
N CYS A 556 5.53 -18.05 18.89
CA CYS A 556 6.07 -16.76 19.15
C CYS A 556 4.93 -15.75 19.13
N THR A 557 4.58 -15.27 20.29
CA THR A 557 3.89 -14.00 20.44
C THR A 557 4.92 -12.99 20.87
N ASP A 558 4.59 -11.91 21.51
CA ASP A 558 5.57 -11.11 22.24
C ASP A 558 6.41 -11.96 23.19
N ASN A 559 6.02 -13.21 23.29
CA ASN A 559 6.61 -14.23 24.07
C ASN A 559 6.63 -15.52 23.30
N PHE A 560 7.64 -16.22 23.45
CA PHE A 560 7.95 -17.47 22.84
C PHE A 560 7.35 -18.70 23.54
N TRP A 561 6.97 -19.69 22.85
CA TRP A 561 6.45 -20.90 23.37
C TRP A 561 6.81 -22.11 22.62
N VAL A 562 7.13 -23.11 23.23
CA VAL A 562 7.31 -24.43 22.65
C VAL A 562 5.96 -25.09 22.48
N ILE A 563 5.78 -25.77 21.43
CA ILE A 563 4.62 -26.54 21.16
C ILE A 563 4.81 -27.99 21.35
#